data_2bd463c9d7f2380d54f678e37dbd0de3
#
_entry.id   2bd463c9d7f2380d54f678e37dbd0de3
#
_cell.length_a   1.000
_cell.length_b   1.000
_cell.length_c   1.000
_cell.angle_alpha   90.00
_cell.angle_beta   90.00
_cell.angle_gamma   90.00
#
_symmetry.space_group_name_H-M   'P 1'
#
loop_
_entity.id
_entity.type
_entity.pdbx_description
1 polymer ?
#
loop_
_entity_poly.entity_id
_entity_poly.type
_entity_poly.pdbx_seq_one_letter_code
_entity_poly.pdbx_strand_id
1 'polypeptide(L)'
;MKVVLSAFIIGCTLLNAQILEVSQVFNKKLVKVQKEEIGQVKSFYGATTLNETKTYDIVSRFDGYVTQLNANEKYKTIKKGNPLFTIYSDEVSSIQQELQIAKRFNKSLVSSNIEKLKSLDINSSVIRKISNSKSIIKNIPFYSPSTSIVLQKNINKGSYIKKGELLLQLASLDELWFIASVYQKDLAFIKKDMKAKIYIDGVSKAIDSKVDMIYPKLDLKTKTFDVRFVIPNKDLKLYANMFAKVSIKKLEKQMLTLPKTAVLSKGSKHYVFQKLSSSDFEPIEVNAKRINSEKYEIISGVKEGDEVINNALFLLDSDALTNGLYTSDDDDW
;
A
#
# COMPACT_ATOMS: atom_id res chain seq x y z
N MET A 1 69.28 51.47 -74.34
CA MET A 1 67.88 51.36 -74.09
C MET A 1 67.57 49.90 -73.90
N LYS A 2 67.47 49.42 -72.70
CA LYS A 2 67.20 47.99 -72.39
C LYS A 2 65.77 47.86 -71.82
N VAL A 3 64.96 47.17 -72.54
CA VAL A 3 63.61 46.83 -72.06
C VAL A 3 63.69 45.58 -71.18
N VAL A 4 63.27 45.67 -69.93
CA VAL A 4 63.18 44.54 -68.97
C VAL A 4 61.80 44.01 -69.05
N LEU A 5 61.65 42.77 -69.51
CA LEU A 5 60.39 42.05 -69.53
C LEU A 5 60.20 41.34 -68.20
N SER A 6 59.25 41.80 -67.42
CA SER A 6 58.92 41.19 -66.12
C SER A 6 57.86 40.11 -66.33
N ALA A 7 58.22 38.85 -66.11
CA ALA A 7 57.28 37.72 -66.15
C ALA A 7 56.57 37.60 -64.80
N PHE A 8 55.23 37.71 -64.82
CA PHE A 8 54.36 37.52 -63.68
C PHE A 8 53.99 36.02 -63.63
N ILE A 9 54.60 35.30 -62.65
CA ILE A 9 54.24 33.92 -62.42
C ILE A 9 53.04 33.94 -61.45
N ILE A 10 51.86 33.59 -61.95
CA ILE A 10 50.66 33.37 -61.14
C ILE A 10 50.81 31.99 -60.48
N GLY A 11 51.18 31.95 -59.26
CA GLY A 11 51.14 30.75 -58.41
C GLY A 11 49.72 30.34 -58.12
N CYS A 12 49.29 29.31 -58.79
CA CYS A 12 48.01 28.66 -58.45
C CYS A 12 48.18 27.88 -57.13
N THR A 13 47.84 28.51 -55.99
CA THR A 13 47.75 27.79 -54.72
C THR A 13 46.50 26.95 -54.74
N LEU A 14 46.66 25.64 -54.94
CA LEU A 14 45.65 24.64 -54.63
C LEU A 14 45.28 24.75 -53.14
N LEU A 15 44.18 25.42 -52.84
CA LEU A 15 43.52 25.28 -51.56
C LEU A 15 43.03 23.82 -51.45
N ASN A 16 43.83 23.00 -50.80
CA ASN A 16 43.31 21.78 -50.20
C ASN A 16 42.26 22.20 -49.18
N ALA A 17 41.00 22.21 -49.53
CA ALA A 17 39.92 22.19 -48.58
C ALA A 17 40.07 20.90 -47.79
N GLN A 18 40.76 20.93 -46.66
CA GLN A 18 40.62 19.93 -45.63
C GLN A 18 39.13 19.98 -45.26
N ILE A 19 38.38 18.97 -45.70
CA ILE A 19 37.11 18.63 -45.10
C ILE A 19 37.49 18.35 -43.65
N LEU A 20 37.32 19.34 -42.78
CA LEU A 20 37.24 19.10 -41.35
C LEU A 20 36.09 18.08 -41.20
N GLU A 21 36.47 16.80 -40.97
CA GLU A 21 35.54 15.88 -40.33
C GLU A 21 35.08 16.62 -39.10
N VAL A 22 33.85 17.09 -39.14
CA VAL A 22 33.13 17.56 -37.96
C VAL A 22 32.91 16.29 -37.14
N SER A 23 33.94 15.87 -36.43
CA SER A 23 33.78 14.97 -35.30
C SER A 23 32.97 15.75 -34.27
N GLN A 24 31.67 15.83 -34.53
CA GLN A 24 30.73 16.36 -33.56
C GLN A 24 30.89 15.48 -32.34
N VAL A 25 31.55 16.01 -31.35
CA VAL A 25 31.66 15.43 -30.00
C VAL A 25 30.26 15.52 -29.38
N PHE A 26 29.30 14.81 -29.97
CA PHE A 26 28.05 14.56 -29.32
C PHE A 26 28.35 13.68 -28.09
N ASN A 27 27.92 14.11 -26.95
CA ASN A 27 27.99 13.33 -25.74
C ASN A 27 27.07 12.10 -25.91
N LYS A 28 27.58 11.10 -26.64
CA LYS A 28 26.86 9.87 -26.98
C LYS A 28 26.58 9.11 -25.69
N LYS A 29 25.35 9.16 -25.22
CA LYS A 29 24.94 8.38 -24.05
C LYS A 29 24.55 6.98 -24.51
N LEU A 30 25.24 5.99 -23.98
CA LEU A 30 24.90 4.58 -24.18
C LEU A 30 23.93 4.13 -23.09
N VAL A 31 23.04 3.23 -23.45
CA VAL A 31 22.16 2.52 -22.54
C VAL A 31 22.23 1.03 -22.87
N LYS A 32 22.22 0.19 -21.84
CA LYS A 32 22.16 -1.26 -22.00
C LYS A 32 20.73 -1.74 -22.08
N VAL A 33 20.49 -2.69 -22.98
CA VAL A 33 19.24 -3.44 -23.01
C VAL A 33 19.16 -4.28 -21.73
N GLN A 34 18.18 -4.01 -20.88
CA GLN A 34 18.04 -4.69 -19.59
C GLN A 34 16.68 -5.36 -19.47
N LYS A 35 16.67 -6.51 -18.78
CA LYS A 35 15.40 -7.10 -18.33
C LYS A 35 14.87 -6.34 -17.13
N GLU A 36 13.70 -5.80 -17.28
CA GLU A 36 12.96 -5.16 -16.19
C GLU A 36 11.66 -5.90 -15.91
N GLU A 37 11.30 -5.98 -14.63
CA GLU A 37 9.96 -6.40 -14.23
C GLU A 37 9.00 -5.24 -14.45
N ILE A 38 8.27 -5.27 -15.54
CA ILE A 38 7.24 -4.29 -15.83
C ILE A 38 5.90 -4.85 -15.43
N GLY A 39 5.17 -4.05 -14.67
CA GLY A 39 3.84 -4.37 -14.22
C GLY A 39 2.89 -3.22 -14.48
N GLN A 40 1.65 -3.57 -14.75
CA GLN A 40 0.59 -2.58 -14.80
C GLN A 40 0.29 -2.09 -13.38
N VAL A 41 0.25 -0.77 -13.20
CA VAL A 41 -0.15 -0.13 -11.94
C VAL A 41 -1.53 0.46 -12.11
N LYS A 42 -2.46 0.07 -11.24
CA LYS A 42 -3.79 0.70 -11.15
C LYS A 42 -3.99 1.30 -9.78
N SER A 43 -4.68 2.42 -9.74
CA SER A 43 -5.04 3.11 -8.51
C SER A 43 -6.55 3.12 -8.33
N PHE A 44 -6.99 2.88 -7.10
CA PHE A 44 -8.38 2.91 -6.69
C PHE A 44 -8.54 3.78 -5.47
N TYR A 45 -9.73 4.30 -5.25
CA TYR A 45 -10.03 5.23 -4.17
C TYR A 45 -11.03 4.60 -3.22
N GLY A 46 -11.01 5.05 -1.98
CA GLY A 46 -11.90 4.57 -0.94
C GLY A 46 -11.70 5.30 0.37
N ALA A 47 -12.16 4.69 1.45
CA ALA A 47 -12.02 5.25 2.78
C ALA A 47 -11.64 4.19 3.81
N THR A 48 -11.03 4.64 4.89
CA THR A 48 -10.79 3.80 6.06
C THR A 48 -12.09 3.54 6.81
N THR A 49 -12.21 2.37 7.42
CA THR A 49 -13.32 2.01 8.32
C THR A 49 -12.80 1.25 9.52
N LEU A 50 -13.63 1.16 10.56
CA LEU A 50 -13.32 0.32 11.70
C LEU A 50 -13.29 -1.15 11.29
N ASN A 51 -12.44 -1.93 11.94
CA ASN A 51 -12.43 -3.37 11.77
C ASN A 51 -13.60 -3.98 12.53
N GLU A 52 -14.64 -4.39 11.83
CA GLU A 52 -15.87 -4.96 12.40
C GLU A 52 -15.59 -6.24 13.21
N THR A 53 -14.55 -7.01 12.86
CA THR A 53 -14.18 -8.21 13.61
C THR A 53 -13.54 -7.91 14.96
N LYS A 54 -13.18 -6.65 15.21
CA LYS A 54 -12.62 -6.15 16.47
C LYS A 54 -13.56 -5.19 17.17
N THR A 55 -14.84 -5.41 17.02
CA THR A 55 -15.91 -4.74 17.78
C THR A 55 -16.31 -5.62 18.93
N TYR A 56 -16.49 -5.04 20.10
CA TYR A 56 -16.80 -5.74 21.35
C TYR A 56 -18.07 -5.19 21.96
N ASP A 57 -19.04 -6.05 22.15
CA ASP A 57 -20.25 -5.78 22.93
C ASP A 57 -19.99 -6.11 24.39
N ILE A 58 -20.07 -5.11 25.25
CA ILE A 58 -19.97 -5.28 26.70
C ILE A 58 -21.37 -5.45 27.26
N VAL A 59 -21.71 -6.68 27.58
CA VAL A 59 -23.02 -7.10 28.05
C VAL A 59 -22.92 -7.50 29.52
N SER A 60 -23.90 -7.13 30.33
CA SER A 60 -23.94 -7.56 31.73
C SER A 60 -24.28 -9.05 31.85
N ARG A 61 -23.57 -9.75 32.72
CA ARG A 61 -23.86 -11.16 33.10
C ARG A 61 -24.65 -11.30 34.40
N PHE A 62 -24.89 -10.18 35.08
CA PHE A 62 -25.58 -10.10 36.37
C PHE A 62 -26.27 -8.75 36.55
N ASP A 63 -27.20 -8.67 37.49
CA ASP A 63 -27.91 -7.45 37.80
C ASP A 63 -27.08 -6.57 38.76
N GLY A 64 -27.26 -5.25 38.69
CA GLY A 64 -26.57 -4.35 39.57
C GLY A 64 -26.70 -2.88 39.24
N TYR A 65 -25.96 -2.05 39.96
CA TYR A 65 -25.93 -0.59 39.79
C TYR A 65 -24.56 -0.12 39.32
N VAL A 66 -24.53 0.75 38.32
CA VAL A 66 -23.31 1.41 37.84
C VAL A 66 -22.86 2.44 38.86
N THR A 67 -21.76 2.19 39.56
CA THR A 67 -21.25 3.08 40.61
C THR A 67 -20.28 4.14 40.06
N GLN A 68 -19.52 3.78 39.03
CA GLN A 68 -18.62 4.69 38.30
C GLN A 68 -18.69 4.38 36.81
N LEU A 69 -18.52 5.41 35.95
CA LEU A 69 -18.50 5.28 34.49
C LEU A 69 -17.37 6.13 33.93
N ASN A 70 -16.31 5.49 33.49
CA ASN A 70 -15.15 6.12 32.87
C ASN A 70 -15.33 6.26 31.34
N ALA A 71 -16.05 5.29 30.74
CA ALA A 71 -16.48 5.32 29.34
C ALA A 71 -17.76 6.17 29.17
N ASN A 72 -17.70 7.43 29.59
CA ASN A 72 -18.87 8.29 29.74
C ASN A 72 -19.29 9.03 28.48
N GLU A 73 -18.47 8.99 27.41
CA GLU A 73 -18.68 9.73 26.17
C GLU A 73 -18.49 8.81 24.96
N LYS A 74 -19.29 9.02 23.89
CA LYS A 74 -19.06 8.40 22.58
C LYS A 74 -17.74 8.90 22.00
N TYR A 75 -17.08 8.03 21.26
CA TYR A 75 -15.78 8.25 20.60
C TYR A 75 -14.60 8.53 21.57
N LYS A 76 -14.81 8.43 22.87
CA LYS A 76 -13.73 8.48 23.84
C LYS A 76 -12.81 7.29 23.66
N THR A 77 -11.51 7.57 23.51
CA THR A 77 -10.48 6.51 23.43
C THR A 77 -10.15 6.00 24.83
N ILE A 78 -10.21 4.69 25.00
CA ILE A 78 -9.88 4.01 26.24
C ILE A 78 -8.76 3.02 25.96
N LYS A 79 -7.66 3.11 26.69
CA LYS A 79 -6.52 2.20 26.54
C LYS A 79 -6.86 0.80 27.06
N LYS A 80 -6.25 -0.22 26.43
CA LYS A 80 -6.33 -1.61 26.90
C LYS A 80 -6.04 -1.71 28.41
N GLY A 81 -6.91 -2.42 29.14
CA GLY A 81 -6.77 -2.65 30.57
C GLY A 81 -7.22 -1.49 31.45
N ASN A 82 -7.65 -0.35 30.91
CA ASN A 82 -8.25 0.71 31.71
C ASN A 82 -9.70 0.37 32.05
N PRO A 83 -10.21 0.81 33.25
CA PRO A 83 -11.57 0.55 33.65
C PRO A 83 -12.56 1.31 32.75
N LEU A 84 -13.61 0.63 32.31
CA LEU A 84 -14.74 1.18 31.57
C LEU A 84 -15.78 1.75 32.55
N PHE A 85 -16.14 0.96 33.50
CA PHE A 85 -17.10 1.27 34.55
C PHE A 85 -16.91 0.31 35.74
N THR A 86 -17.61 0.59 36.85
CA THR A 86 -17.72 -0.32 38.01
C THR A 86 -19.18 -0.57 38.32
N ILE A 87 -19.48 -1.79 38.77
CA ILE A 87 -20.83 -2.24 39.13
C ILE A 87 -20.83 -2.71 40.57
N TYR A 88 -21.87 -2.33 41.32
CA TYR A 88 -22.26 -2.97 42.57
C TYR A 88 -23.33 -4.02 42.23
N SER A 89 -23.17 -5.24 42.77
CA SER A 89 -24.13 -6.35 42.62
C SER A 89 -24.27 -7.13 43.90
N ASP A 90 -25.51 -7.38 44.31
CA ASP A 90 -25.83 -8.20 45.46
C ASP A 90 -25.48 -9.69 45.20
N GLU A 91 -25.71 -10.18 43.97
CA GLU A 91 -25.33 -11.53 43.54
C GLU A 91 -23.83 -11.77 43.70
N VAL A 92 -22.99 -10.86 43.18
CA VAL A 92 -21.53 -10.97 43.29
C VAL A 92 -21.07 -10.84 44.74
N SER A 93 -21.74 -10.00 45.53
CA SER A 93 -21.45 -9.83 46.95
C SER A 93 -21.75 -11.11 47.72
N SER A 94 -22.89 -11.78 47.45
CA SER A 94 -23.26 -13.06 48.05
C SER A 94 -22.26 -14.18 47.71
N ILE A 95 -21.83 -14.31 46.43
CA ILE A 95 -20.81 -15.28 46.05
C ILE A 95 -19.48 -15.01 46.79
N GLN A 96 -19.10 -13.74 46.99
CA GLN A 96 -17.92 -13.40 47.76
C GLN A 96 -18.04 -13.82 49.24
N GLN A 97 -19.23 -13.66 49.84
CA GLN A 97 -19.47 -14.12 51.21
C GLN A 97 -19.36 -15.66 51.32
N GLU A 98 -19.99 -16.38 50.39
CA GLU A 98 -19.87 -17.86 50.27
C GLU A 98 -18.41 -18.27 50.14
N LEU A 99 -17.63 -17.58 49.30
CA LEU A 99 -16.20 -17.85 49.10
C LEU A 99 -15.38 -17.65 50.40
N GLN A 100 -15.68 -16.61 51.17
CA GLN A 100 -15.01 -16.38 52.43
C GLN A 100 -15.34 -17.45 53.49
N ILE A 101 -16.60 -17.90 53.56
CA ILE A 101 -17.01 -19.01 54.41
C ILE A 101 -16.33 -20.31 53.94
N ALA A 102 -16.37 -20.63 52.66
CA ALA A 102 -15.73 -21.80 52.09
C ALA A 102 -14.23 -21.90 52.44
N LYS A 103 -13.49 -20.82 52.41
CA LYS A 103 -12.08 -20.78 52.78
C LYS A 103 -11.82 -21.19 54.26
N ARG A 104 -12.76 -20.95 55.13
CA ARG A 104 -12.63 -21.31 56.56
C ARG A 104 -13.03 -22.74 56.84
N PHE A 105 -14.05 -23.25 56.13
CA PHE A 105 -14.71 -24.50 56.54
C PHE A 105 -14.65 -25.61 55.47
N ASN A 106 -14.57 -25.27 54.19
CA ASN A 106 -14.62 -26.29 53.13
C ASN A 106 -13.87 -25.87 51.84
N LYS A 107 -12.63 -26.37 51.69
CA LYS A 107 -11.79 -26.04 50.53
C LYS A 107 -12.37 -26.47 49.16
N SER A 108 -13.23 -27.51 49.12
CA SER A 108 -13.82 -27.97 47.85
C SER A 108 -14.82 -26.94 47.30
N LEU A 109 -15.49 -26.18 48.16
CA LEU A 109 -16.42 -25.11 47.74
C LEU A 109 -15.70 -23.85 47.25
N VAL A 110 -14.41 -23.71 47.52
CA VAL A 110 -13.61 -22.55 47.05
C VAL A 110 -13.55 -22.54 45.52
N SER A 111 -13.24 -23.70 44.93
CA SER A 111 -13.17 -23.82 43.45
C SER A 111 -14.53 -23.55 42.78
N SER A 112 -15.63 -24.08 43.37
CA SER A 112 -16.97 -23.84 42.85
C SER A 112 -17.37 -22.34 42.89
N ASN A 113 -17.06 -21.61 43.95
CA ASN A 113 -17.33 -20.17 44.00
C ASN A 113 -16.46 -19.36 43.05
N ILE A 114 -15.20 -19.77 42.80
CA ILE A 114 -14.36 -19.15 41.76
C ILE A 114 -14.95 -19.38 40.40
N GLU A 115 -15.45 -20.58 40.06
CA GLU A 115 -16.10 -20.86 38.78
C GLU A 115 -17.41 -20.06 38.61
N LYS A 116 -18.21 -19.87 39.68
CA LYS A 116 -19.36 -18.95 39.66
C LYS A 116 -18.93 -17.53 39.25
N LEU A 117 -17.85 -16.98 39.85
CA LEU A 117 -17.35 -15.65 39.50
C LEU A 117 -16.84 -15.58 38.05
N LYS A 118 -16.22 -16.65 37.53
CA LYS A 118 -15.79 -16.73 36.15
C LYS A 118 -16.98 -16.76 35.18
N SER A 119 -18.05 -17.51 35.51
CA SER A 119 -19.27 -17.58 34.66
C SER A 119 -19.99 -16.24 34.55
N LEU A 120 -19.78 -15.34 35.51
CA LEU A 120 -20.26 -13.96 35.47
C LEU A 120 -19.34 -13.02 34.67
N ASP A 121 -18.36 -13.56 33.94
CA ASP A 121 -17.38 -12.83 33.10
C ASP A 121 -16.56 -11.79 33.88
N ILE A 122 -16.37 -12.03 35.17
CA ILE A 122 -15.51 -11.18 36.00
C ILE A 122 -14.05 -11.43 35.67
N ASN A 123 -13.30 -10.35 35.40
CA ASN A 123 -11.90 -10.44 35.01
C ASN A 123 -11.06 -11.24 36.05
N SER A 124 -10.20 -12.12 35.52
CA SER A 124 -9.35 -13.00 36.38
C SER A 124 -8.48 -12.25 37.38
N SER A 125 -8.06 -11.01 37.09
CA SER A 125 -7.33 -10.15 38.06
C SER A 125 -8.20 -9.70 39.21
N VAL A 126 -9.48 -9.43 38.92
CA VAL A 126 -10.48 -9.07 39.93
C VAL A 126 -10.82 -10.29 40.79
N ILE A 127 -11.04 -11.45 40.19
CA ILE A 127 -11.26 -12.72 40.91
C ILE A 127 -10.10 -13.02 41.88
N ARG A 128 -8.86 -12.82 41.42
CA ARG A 128 -7.66 -12.96 42.25
C ARG A 128 -7.67 -12.00 43.45
N LYS A 129 -8.05 -10.72 43.21
CA LYS A 129 -8.21 -9.74 44.31
C LYS A 129 -9.29 -10.16 45.31
N ILE A 130 -10.46 -10.59 44.82
CA ILE A 130 -11.55 -11.14 45.63
C ILE A 130 -11.06 -12.34 46.45
N SER A 131 -10.36 -13.26 45.80
CA SER A 131 -9.83 -14.47 46.48
C SER A 131 -8.81 -14.15 47.53
N ASN A 132 -8.03 -13.10 47.44
CA ASN A 132 -7.01 -12.73 48.39
C ASN A 132 -7.53 -11.71 49.45
N SER A 133 -8.67 -11.10 49.24
CA SER A 133 -9.27 -10.13 50.16
C SER A 133 -9.90 -10.81 51.36
N LYS A 134 -9.81 -10.15 52.52
CA LYS A 134 -10.56 -10.49 53.73
C LYS A 134 -11.90 -9.77 53.80
N SER A 135 -12.15 -8.76 52.99
CA SER A 135 -13.36 -7.98 52.87
C SER A 135 -14.02 -8.12 51.51
N ILE A 136 -15.32 -7.84 51.44
CA ILE A 136 -16.08 -7.87 50.20
C ILE A 136 -15.69 -6.67 49.33
N ILE A 137 -15.37 -6.92 48.08
CA ILE A 137 -15.12 -5.89 47.06
C ILE A 137 -16.47 -5.52 46.46
N LYS A 138 -17.04 -4.39 46.89
CA LYS A 138 -18.37 -3.95 46.47
C LYS A 138 -18.43 -3.48 45.02
N ASN A 139 -17.40 -2.76 44.56
CA ASN A 139 -17.35 -2.17 43.22
C ASN A 139 -16.51 -3.04 42.30
N ILE A 140 -17.17 -3.78 41.43
CA ILE A 140 -16.54 -4.71 40.48
C ILE A 140 -16.18 -3.95 39.20
N PRO A 141 -14.88 -3.80 38.86
CA PRO A 141 -14.46 -3.07 37.67
C PRO A 141 -14.53 -3.95 36.42
N PHE A 142 -14.97 -3.35 35.33
CA PHE A 142 -14.91 -3.88 33.99
C PHE A 142 -13.85 -3.14 33.17
N TYR A 143 -13.01 -3.86 32.47
CA TYR A 143 -11.84 -3.31 31.76
C TYR A 143 -11.96 -3.42 30.24
N SER A 144 -11.36 -2.47 29.55
CA SER A 144 -11.29 -2.52 28.09
C SER A 144 -10.38 -3.66 27.61
N PRO A 145 -10.86 -4.54 26.69
CA PRO A 145 -10.08 -5.67 26.16
C PRO A 145 -8.95 -5.22 25.21
N SER A 146 -9.09 -4.05 24.58
CA SER A 146 -8.13 -3.48 23.65
C SER A 146 -8.12 -1.95 23.78
N THR A 147 -7.18 -1.28 23.13
CA THR A 147 -7.27 0.17 22.93
C THR A 147 -8.40 0.46 21.96
N SER A 148 -9.49 1.02 22.45
CA SER A 148 -10.78 1.11 21.77
C SER A 148 -11.42 2.47 21.89
N ILE A 149 -12.32 2.78 20.99
CA ILE A 149 -13.28 3.88 21.12
C ILE A 149 -14.66 3.35 21.53
N VAL A 150 -15.41 4.18 22.23
CA VAL A 150 -16.80 3.90 22.59
C VAL A 150 -17.70 4.25 21.42
N LEU A 151 -18.29 3.24 20.75
CA LEU A 151 -19.25 3.44 19.67
C LEU A 151 -20.65 3.73 20.19
N GLN A 152 -21.08 2.95 21.18
CA GLN A 152 -22.39 3.07 21.79
C GLN A 152 -22.27 3.01 23.31
N LYS A 153 -23.06 3.85 23.98
CA LYS A 153 -23.15 3.92 25.43
C LYS A 153 -24.63 3.92 25.83
N ASN A 154 -25.05 2.89 26.53
CA ASN A 154 -26.43 2.70 26.96
C ASN A 154 -26.64 2.88 28.47
N ILE A 155 -25.56 3.15 29.22
CA ILE A 155 -25.59 3.29 30.68
C ILE A 155 -25.07 4.67 31.12
N ASN A 156 -25.52 5.09 32.30
CA ASN A 156 -25.00 6.24 33.00
C ASN A 156 -24.58 5.84 34.44
N LYS A 157 -23.82 6.69 35.09
CA LYS A 157 -23.57 6.53 36.55
C LYS A 157 -24.91 6.52 37.28
N GLY A 158 -25.13 5.53 38.12
CA GLY A 158 -26.38 5.32 38.86
C GLY A 158 -27.42 4.46 38.13
N SER A 159 -27.23 4.12 36.85
CA SER A 159 -28.13 3.23 36.15
C SER A 159 -28.20 1.87 36.82
N TYR A 160 -29.40 1.32 36.97
CA TYR A 160 -29.63 -0.10 37.23
C TYR A 160 -29.50 -0.86 35.90
N ILE A 161 -28.78 -1.96 35.90
CA ILE A 161 -28.53 -2.81 34.74
C ILE A 161 -29.08 -4.22 35.00
N LYS A 162 -29.58 -4.84 33.95
CA LYS A 162 -30.10 -6.23 33.98
C LYS A 162 -29.13 -7.18 33.26
N LYS A 163 -29.13 -8.42 33.68
CA LYS A 163 -28.44 -9.51 32.98
C LYS A 163 -28.89 -9.59 31.52
N GLY A 164 -27.92 -9.66 30.60
CA GLY A 164 -28.19 -9.69 29.15
C GLY A 164 -28.28 -8.32 28.49
N GLU A 165 -28.22 -7.22 29.24
CA GLU A 165 -28.31 -5.86 28.71
C GLU A 165 -26.98 -5.43 28.09
N LEU A 166 -27.04 -4.85 26.86
CA LEU A 166 -25.89 -4.24 26.19
C LEU A 166 -25.57 -2.90 26.84
N LEU A 167 -24.43 -2.80 27.50
CA LEU A 167 -24.00 -1.65 28.27
C LEU A 167 -23.20 -0.66 27.42
N LEU A 168 -22.18 -1.18 26.74
CA LEU A 168 -21.29 -0.44 25.84
C LEU A 168 -20.98 -1.26 24.60
N GLN A 169 -20.76 -0.58 23.48
CA GLN A 169 -20.13 -1.16 22.30
C GLN A 169 -18.81 -0.44 22.04
N LEU A 170 -17.74 -1.20 21.90
CA LEU A 170 -16.38 -0.72 21.70
C LEU A 170 -15.86 -1.19 20.35
N ALA A 171 -15.04 -0.38 19.69
CA ALA A 171 -14.26 -0.82 18.53
C ALA A 171 -12.77 -0.59 18.77
N SER A 172 -11.95 -1.59 18.46
CA SER A 172 -10.50 -1.45 18.52
C SER A 172 -10.00 -0.44 17.48
N LEU A 173 -8.99 0.34 17.87
CA LEU A 173 -8.28 1.26 16.98
C LEU A 173 -6.92 0.71 16.52
N ASP A 174 -6.48 -0.45 17.02
CA ASP A 174 -5.14 -0.99 16.73
C ASP A 174 -4.96 -1.34 15.25
N GLU A 175 -6.07 -1.57 14.56
CA GLU A 175 -6.13 -1.96 13.16
C GLU A 175 -7.42 -1.43 12.53
N LEU A 176 -7.28 -0.84 11.38
CA LEU A 176 -8.40 -0.36 10.57
C LEU A 176 -8.47 -1.15 9.25
N TRP A 177 -9.62 -1.14 8.64
CA TRP A 177 -9.77 -1.55 7.25
C TRP A 177 -9.73 -0.33 6.34
N PHE A 178 -9.19 -0.51 5.16
CA PHE A 178 -9.38 0.39 4.04
C PHE A 178 -10.23 -0.34 3.01
N ILE A 179 -11.33 0.26 2.61
CA ILE A 179 -12.24 -0.28 1.61
C ILE A 179 -12.09 0.57 0.35
N ALA A 180 -11.56 -0.06 -0.71
CA ALA A 180 -11.42 0.59 -2.02
C ALA A 180 -12.57 0.17 -2.93
N SER A 181 -13.15 1.12 -3.65
CA SER A 181 -14.18 0.88 -4.64
C SER A 181 -13.56 0.62 -6.01
N VAL A 182 -13.82 -0.55 -6.58
CA VAL A 182 -13.23 -1.04 -7.83
C VAL A 182 -14.31 -1.27 -8.87
N TYR A 183 -14.19 -0.64 -10.03
CA TYR A 183 -15.14 -0.84 -11.12
C TYR A 183 -15.11 -2.28 -11.63
N GLN A 184 -16.26 -2.79 -12.06
CA GLN A 184 -16.41 -4.16 -12.57
C GLN A 184 -15.39 -4.49 -13.68
N LYS A 185 -15.11 -3.56 -14.58
CA LYS A 185 -14.11 -3.74 -15.66
C LYS A 185 -12.68 -3.98 -15.15
N ASP A 186 -12.36 -3.53 -13.93
CA ASP A 186 -11.04 -3.65 -13.33
C ASP A 186 -10.92 -4.85 -12.35
N LEU A 187 -12.03 -5.55 -12.10
CA LEU A 187 -12.05 -6.66 -11.14
C LEU A 187 -11.10 -7.81 -11.54
N ALA A 188 -10.99 -8.10 -12.84
CA ALA A 188 -10.09 -9.14 -13.34
C ALA A 188 -8.58 -8.82 -13.09
N PHE A 189 -8.26 -7.55 -12.85
CA PHE A 189 -6.91 -7.12 -12.49
C PHE A 189 -6.52 -7.50 -11.07
N ILE A 190 -7.49 -7.56 -10.13
CA ILE A 190 -7.25 -7.70 -8.70
C ILE A 190 -7.39 -9.15 -8.27
N LYS A 191 -6.43 -9.63 -7.49
CA LYS A 191 -6.47 -10.94 -6.85
C LYS A 191 -6.12 -10.80 -5.37
N LYS A 192 -6.64 -11.72 -4.56
CA LYS A 192 -6.27 -11.83 -3.15
C LYS A 192 -4.74 -11.90 -2.99
N ASP A 193 -4.22 -11.35 -1.91
CA ASP A 193 -2.81 -11.28 -1.53
C ASP A 193 -1.91 -10.43 -2.44
N MET A 194 -2.43 -9.73 -3.45
CA MET A 194 -1.65 -8.76 -4.23
C MET A 194 -1.17 -7.63 -3.34
N LYS A 195 0.13 -7.31 -3.45
CA LYS A 195 0.76 -6.20 -2.72
C LYS A 195 0.20 -4.86 -3.18
N ALA A 196 -0.01 -3.98 -2.23
CA ALA A 196 -0.58 -2.67 -2.44
C ALA A 196 0.10 -1.61 -1.58
N LYS A 197 0.12 -0.38 -2.05
CA LYS A 197 0.52 0.80 -1.28
C LYS A 197 -0.69 1.71 -1.11
N ILE A 198 -0.99 2.05 0.14
CA ILE A 198 -2.13 2.89 0.51
C ILE A 198 -1.59 4.27 0.89
N TYR A 199 -2.14 5.30 0.28
CA TYR A 199 -1.83 6.70 0.51
C TYR A 199 -3.07 7.34 1.14
N ILE A 200 -2.98 7.69 2.41
CA ILE A 200 -4.09 8.29 3.18
C ILE A 200 -3.89 9.80 3.19
N ASP A 201 -4.93 10.55 2.91
CA ASP A 201 -4.88 12.01 2.92
C ASP A 201 -4.53 12.53 4.32
N GLY A 202 -3.53 13.42 4.39
CA GLY A 202 -2.99 13.92 5.65
C GLY A 202 -1.94 13.04 6.32
N VAL A 203 -1.57 11.90 5.71
CA VAL A 203 -0.50 11.01 6.20
C VAL A 203 0.65 11.00 5.22
N SER A 204 1.82 11.45 5.65
CA SER A 204 2.98 11.63 4.75
C SER A 204 3.59 10.33 4.22
N LYS A 205 3.45 9.22 4.95
CA LYS A 205 4.04 7.92 4.59
C LYS A 205 3.00 6.96 4.05
N ALA A 206 3.27 6.39 2.87
CA ALA A 206 2.44 5.31 2.34
C ALA A 206 2.51 4.06 3.23
N ILE A 207 1.41 3.37 3.34
CA ILE A 207 1.27 2.15 4.14
C ILE A 207 1.30 0.95 3.20
N ASP A 208 2.24 0.04 3.45
CA ASP A 208 2.28 -1.23 2.73
C ASP A 208 1.19 -2.17 3.27
N SER A 209 0.41 -2.72 2.35
CA SER A 209 -0.66 -3.65 2.64
C SER A 209 -0.80 -4.66 1.50
N LYS A 210 -1.80 -5.51 1.58
CA LYS A 210 -2.18 -6.45 0.52
C LYS A 210 -3.69 -6.57 0.44
N VAL A 211 -4.18 -7.02 -0.71
CA VAL A 211 -5.60 -7.36 -0.90
C VAL A 211 -5.96 -8.48 0.06
N ASP A 212 -6.81 -8.19 1.04
CA ASP A 212 -7.27 -9.15 2.03
C ASP A 212 -8.53 -9.88 1.54
N MET A 213 -9.52 -9.11 1.07
CA MET A 213 -10.80 -9.66 0.62
C MET A 213 -11.39 -8.82 -0.52
N ILE A 214 -12.00 -9.49 -1.48
CA ILE A 214 -12.88 -8.89 -2.48
C ILE A 214 -14.29 -9.26 -2.07
N TYR A 215 -15.13 -8.27 -1.77
CA TYR A 215 -16.52 -8.53 -1.39
C TYR A 215 -17.30 -9.04 -2.60
N PRO A 216 -18.03 -10.16 -2.49
CA PRO A 216 -18.74 -10.76 -3.62
C PRO A 216 -20.11 -10.08 -3.87
N LYS A 217 -20.14 -8.76 -3.78
CA LYS A 217 -21.36 -7.96 -3.94
C LYS A 217 -21.04 -6.68 -4.70
N LEU A 218 -21.76 -6.45 -5.80
CA LEU A 218 -21.72 -5.21 -6.56
C LEU A 218 -22.62 -4.16 -5.89
N ASP A 219 -22.09 -2.99 -5.63
CA ASP A 219 -22.90 -1.82 -5.32
C ASP A 219 -23.54 -1.31 -6.60
N LEU A 220 -24.86 -1.36 -6.69
CA LEU A 220 -25.61 -1.00 -7.90
C LEU A 220 -25.60 0.52 -8.17
N LYS A 221 -25.40 1.36 -7.15
CA LYS A 221 -25.36 2.80 -7.29
C LYS A 221 -24.03 3.27 -7.89
N THR A 222 -22.92 2.75 -7.37
CA THR A 222 -21.57 3.13 -7.79
C THR A 222 -21.03 2.23 -8.92
N LYS A 223 -21.67 1.06 -9.16
CA LYS A 223 -21.22 0.01 -10.08
C LYS A 223 -19.80 -0.48 -9.75
N THR A 224 -19.48 -0.57 -8.46
CA THR A 224 -18.19 -0.98 -7.94
C THR A 224 -18.32 -2.20 -7.04
N PHE A 225 -17.21 -2.95 -6.93
CA PHE A 225 -16.97 -3.94 -5.90
C PHE A 225 -16.09 -3.32 -4.82
N ASP A 226 -16.35 -3.66 -3.58
CA ASP A 226 -15.51 -3.28 -2.47
C ASP A 226 -14.35 -4.25 -2.31
N VAL A 227 -13.15 -3.71 -2.17
CA VAL A 227 -11.91 -4.46 -1.94
C VAL A 227 -11.30 -4.02 -0.63
N ARG A 228 -11.15 -4.95 0.29
CA ARG A 228 -10.65 -4.71 1.64
C ARG A 228 -9.13 -4.88 1.73
N PHE A 229 -8.53 -3.97 2.47
CA PHE A 229 -7.14 -3.99 2.90
C PHE A 229 -7.07 -3.79 4.41
N VAL A 230 -6.13 -4.46 5.05
CA VAL A 230 -5.91 -4.34 6.49
C VAL A 230 -4.78 -3.33 6.73
N ILE A 231 -5.02 -2.35 7.59
CA ILE A 231 -4.08 -1.28 7.92
C ILE A 231 -3.74 -1.33 9.41
N PRO A 232 -2.48 -1.56 9.78
CA PRO A 232 -2.05 -1.43 11.16
C PRO A 232 -2.07 0.04 11.60
N ASN A 233 -2.57 0.31 12.79
CA ASN A 233 -2.69 1.66 13.36
C ASN A 233 -2.04 1.73 14.75
N LYS A 234 -0.78 1.31 14.85
CA LYS A 234 -0.04 1.23 16.13
C LYS A 234 0.07 2.57 16.85
N ASP A 235 0.20 3.64 16.10
CA ASP A 235 0.35 5.01 16.64
C ASP A 235 -0.99 5.69 16.92
N LEU A 236 -2.12 5.02 16.62
CA LEU A 236 -3.49 5.53 16.79
C LEU A 236 -3.76 6.86 16.07
N LYS A 237 -3.04 7.13 14.98
CA LYS A 237 -3.16 8.39 14.19
C LYS A 237 -4.18 8.28 13.06
N LEU A 238 -4.61 7.08 12.74
CA LEU A 238 -5.60 6.84 11.70
C LEU A 238 -6.99 6.74 12.34
N TYR A 239 -7.96 7.35 11.67
CA TYR A 239 -9.36 7.35 12.07
C TYR A 239 -10.21 6.69 10.98
N ALA A 240 -11.41 6.27 11.32
CA ALA A 240 -12.39 5.83 10.33
C ALA A 240 -12.84 7.00 9.45
N ASN A 241 -13.25 6.70 8.20
CA ASN A 241 -13.71 7.64 7.18
C ASN A 241 -12.65 8.62 6.65
N MET A 242 -11.36 8.34 6.82
CA MET A 242 -10.31 9.07 6.11
C MET A 242 -10.26 8.60 4.65
N PHE A 243 -10.21 9.54 3.72
CA PHE A 243 -10.05 9.23 2.30
C PHE A 243 -8.63 8.74 2.00
N ALA A 244 -8.54 7.77 1.09
CA ALA A 244 -7.27 7.21 0.68
C ALA A 244 -7.30 6.70 -0.76
N LYS A 245 -6.11 6.60 -1.34
CA LYS A 245 -5.84 5.97 -2.63
C LYS A 245 -5.00 4.73 -2.41
N VAL A 246 -5.38 3.61 -3.01
CA VAL A 246 -4.53 2.41 -3.08
C VAL A 246 -3.93 2.29 -4.47
N SER A 247 -2.66 1.96 -4.52
CA SER A 247 -1.93 1.62 -5.76
C SER A 247 -1.55 0.14 -5.71
N ILE A 248 -2.02 -0.62 -6.71
CA ILE A 248 -1.77 -2.05 -6.85
C ILE A 248 -0.93 -2.26 -8.10
N LYS A 249 0.22 -2.93 -7.93
CA LYS A 249 1.10 -3.31 -9.05
C LYS A 249 0.89 -4.79 -9.36
N LYS A 250 0.45 -5.08 -10.59
CA LYS A 250 0.42 -6.43 -11.13
C LYS A 250 1.71 -6.62 -11.92
N LEU A 251 2.58 -7.50 -11.47
CA LEU A 251 3.77 -7.90 -12.22
C LEU A 251 3.32 -8.76 -13.40
N GLU A 252 3.59 -8.32 -14.64
CA GLU A 252 3.12 -9.04 -15.81
C GLU A 252 4.19 -9.96 -16.37
N LYS A 253 5.42 -9.50 -16.54
CA LYS A 253 6.52 -10.29 -17.12
C LYS A 253 7.86 -9.58 -16.95
N GLN A 254 8.93 -10.34 -16.90
CA GLN A 254 10.27 -9.83 -17.21
C GLN A 254 10.35 -9.62 -18.73
N MET A 255 10.64 -8.41 -19.16
CA MET A 255 10.76 -8.05 -20.58
C MET A 255 11.98 -7.17 -20.79
N LEU A 256 12.58 -7.27 -21.98
CA LEU A 256 13.66 -6.39 -22.39
C LEU A 256 13.09 -4.99 -22.59
N THR A 257 13.73 -3.98 -22.05
CA THR A 257 13.28 -2.60 -22.15
C THR A 257 14.37 -1.65 -22.58
N LEU A 258 13.94 -0.62 -23.29
CA LEU A 258 14.76 0.54 -23.64
C LEU A 258 14.00 1.84 -23.37
N PRO A 259 14.68 2.91 -23.02
CA PRO A 259 14.07 4.23 -22.96
C PRO A 259 13.60 4.66 -24.35
N LYS A 260 12.51 5.44 -24.41
CA LYS A 260 11.95 5.98 -25.65
C LYS A 260 13.01 6.71 -26.50
N THR A 261 13.97 7.37 -25.85
CA THR A 261 15.05 8.11 -26.50
C THR A 261 16.09 7.23 -27.18
N ALA A 262 16.05 5.91 -26.97
CA ALA A 262 16.92 4.94 -27.62
C ALA A 262 16.25 4.18 -28.79
N VAL A 263 14.94 4.41 -29.01
CA VAL A 263 14.17 3.75 -30.07
C VAL A 263 13.72 4.78 -31.13
N LEU A 264 14.22 4.66 -32.33
CA LEU A 264 13.78 5.46 -33.47
C LEU A 264 12.54 4.79 -34.09
N SER A 265 11.45 5.55 -34.24
CA SER A 265 10.25 5.09 -34.96
C SER A 265 10.21 5.70 -36.33
N LYS A 266 10.18 4.86 -37.38
CA LYS A 266 10.15 5.25 -38.75
C LYS A 266 8.99 4.52 -39.47
N GLY A 267 7.92 5.25 -39.71
CA GLY A 267 6.66 4.65 -40.17
C GLY A 267 6.15 3.58 -39.18
N SER A 268 5.97 2.37 -39.67
CA SER A 268 5.55 1.20 -38.87
C SER A 268 6.71 0.43 -38.23
N LYS A 269 7.96 0.76 -38.60
CA LYS A 269 9.16 0.08 -38.15
C LYS A 269 9.84 0.83 -36.98
N HIS A 270 10.61 0.08 -36.19
CA HIS A 270 11.38 0.63 -35.08
C HIS A 270 12.83 0.20 -35.23
N TYR A 271 13.75 1.12 -34.93
CA TYR A 271 15.20 0.89 -35.04
C TYR A 271 15.90 1.31 -33.76
N VAL A 272 16.98 0.62 -33.43
CA VAL A 272 17.96 1.01 -32.43
C VAL A 272 19.34 1.04 -33.05
N PHE A 273 20.22 1.94 -32.58
CA PHE A 273 21.59 1.98 -33.04
C PHE A 273 22.48 1.21 -32.07
N GLN A 274 22.84 -0.01 -32.43
CA GLN A 274 23.68 -0.89 -31.64
C GLN A 274 25.15 -0.53 -31.81
N LYS A 275 25.91 -0.53 -30.73
CA LYS A 275 27.34 -0.30 -30.73
C LYS A 275 28.07 -1.57 -31.20
N LEU A 276 28.81 -1.48 -32.29
CA LEU A 276 29.68 -2.56 -32.78
C LEU A 276 31.12 -2.41 -32.29
N SER A 277 31.63 -1.17 -32.31
CA SER A 277 32.99 -0.83 -31.86
C SER A 277 32.99 0.47 -31.09
N SER A 278 34.14 1.03 -30.78
CA SER A 278 34.23 2.31 -30.04
C SER A 278 33.63 3.49 -30.79
N SER A 279 33.59 3.46 -32.14
CA SER A 279 33.11 4.53 -33.02
C SER A 279 31.91 4.13 -33.87
N ASP A 280 31.68 2.84 -34.08
CA ASP A 280 30.75 2.36 -35.10
C ASP A 280 29.42 1.91 -34.48
N PHE A 281 28.33 2.36 -35.10
CA PHE A 281 26.96 2.06 -34.72
C PHE A 281 26.19 1.61 -35.94
N GLU A 282 25.42 0.55 -35.81
CA GLU A 282 24.59 -0.01 -36.85
C GLU A 282 23.10 0.09 -36.49
N PRO A 283 22.26 0.53 -37.45
CA PRO A 283 20.82 0.50 -37.22
C PRO A 283 20.32 -0.95 -37.29
N ILE A 284 19.72 -1.40 -36.17
CA ILE A 284 19.10 -2.72 -36.06
C ILE A 284 17.59 -2.53 -36.00
N GLU A 285 16.87 -3.18 -36.93
CA GLU A 285 15.42 -3.24 -36.86
C GLU A 285 15.00 -4.06 -35.65
N VAL A 286 14.11 -3.50 -34.83
CA VAL A 286 13.60 -4.13 -33.60
C VAL A 286 12.08 -4.21 -33.64
N ASN A 287 11.54 -5.32 -33.19
CA ASN A 287 10.13 -5.38 -32.88
C ASN A 287 9.93 -4.80 -31.49
N ALA A 288 9.36 -3.59 -31.43
CA ALA A 288 9.20 -2.85 -30.21
C ALA A 288 7.74 -2.46 -29.97
N LYS A 289 7.30 -2.54 -28.70
CA LYS A 289 5.96 -2.14 -28.27
C LYS A 289 6.07 -1.08 -27.18
N ARG A 290 5.37 0.03 -27.34
CA ARG A 290 5.35 1.10 -26.34
C ARG A 290 4.64 0.63 -25.06
N ILE A 291 5.32 0.72 -23.91
CA ILE A 291 4.77 0.38 -22.58
C ILE A 291 4.12 1.61 -21.94
N ASN A 292 4.83 2.74 -21.95
CA ASN A 292 4.37 4.00 -21.37
C ASN A 292 4.99 5.20 -22.10
N SER A 293 4.91 6.40 -21.53
CA SER A 293 5.49 7.62 -22.13
C SER A 293 7.02 7.59 -22.24
N GLU A 294 7.70 6.74 -21.47
CA GLU A 294 9.17 6.77 -21.30
C GLU A 294 9.88 5.54 -21.86
N LYS A 295 9.19 4.38 -22.00
CA LYS A 295 9.83 3.09 -22.30
C LYS A 295 9.11 2.29 -23.36
N TYR A 296 9.91 1.51 -24.11
CA TYR A 296 9.50 0.46 -25.02
C TYR A 296 9.90 -0.93 -24.48
N GLU A 297 9.04 -1.92 -24.69
CA GLU A 297 9.34 -3.35 -24.63
C GLU A 297 10.00 -3.74 -25.94
N ILE A 298 11.13 -4.45 -25.89
CA ILE A 298 11.79 -5.02 -27.06
C ILE A 298 11.45 -6.50 -27.11
N ILE A 299 10.74 -6.89 -28.17
CA ILE A 299 10.29 -8.27 -28.38
C ILE A 299 11.37 -9.07 -29.10
N SER A 300 12.04 -8.46 -30.11
CA SER A 300 13.13 -9.06 -30.88
C SER A 300 14.01 -7.99 -31.50
N GLY A 301 15.19 -8.40 -31.99
CA GLY A 301 16.16 -7.55 -32.67
C GLY A 301 17.46 -7.36 -31.87
N VAL A 302 17.37 -7.18 -30.56
CA VAL A 302 18.55 -7.05 -29.67
C VAL A 302 18.43 -7.97 -28.46
N LYS A 303 19.55 -8.21 -27.79
CA LYS A 303 19.67 -9.10 -26.63
C LYS A 303 19.94 -8.32 -25.35
N GLU A 304 19.70 -8.97 -24.21
CA GLU A 304 20.08 -8.44 -22.91
C GLU A 304 21.59 -8.18 -22.84
N GLY A 305 21.98 -6.97 -22.41
CA GLY A 305 23.36 -6.54 -22.30
C GLY A 305 23.89 -5.76 -23.52
N ASP A 306 23.18 -5.77 -24.65
CA ASP A 306 23.57 -4.97 -25.82
C ASP A 306 23.60 -3.48 -25.48
N GLU A 307 24.61 -2.77 -25.95
CA GLU A 307 24.73 -1.32 -25.79
C GLU A 307 24.17 -0.59 -27.02
N VAL A 308 23.20 0.29 -26.77
CA VAL A 308 22.58 1.10 -27.83
C VAL A 308 22.66 2.59 -27.48
N ILE A 309 22.60 3.44 -28.50
CA ILE A 309 22.58 4.89 -28.30
C ILE A 309 21.25 5.37 -27.76
N ASN A 310 21.32 6.28 -26.80
CA ASN A 310 20.13 6.81 -26.10
C ASN A 310 19.74 8.25 -26.48
N ASN A 311 20.54 9.01 -27.23
CA ASN A 311 20.26 10.45 -27.36
C ASN A 311 20.69 11.11 -28.67
N ALA A 312 21.03 10.34 -29.70
CA ALA A 312 21.52 10.89 -30.95
C ALA A 312 20.86 10.25 -32.19
N LEU A 313 19.62 9.75 -32.02
CA LEU A 313 18.94 8.95 -33.05
C LEU A 313 18.78 9.68 -34.40
N PHE A 314 18.40 10.95 -34.37
CA PHE A 314 18.16 11.71 -35.60
C PHE A 314 19.42 11.88 -36.46
N LEU A 315 20.56 12.14 -35.83
CA LEU A 315 21.84 12.32 -36.52
C LEU A 315 22.32 11.00 -37.13
N LEU A 316 22.19 9.92 -36.38
CA LEU A 316 22.55 8.60 -36.82
C LEU A 316 21.61 8.08 -37.93
N ASP A 317 20.33 8.45 -37.88
CA ASP A 317 19.38 8.15 -38.97
C ASP A 317 19.80 8.83 -40.28
N SER A 318 20.19 10.11 -40.23
CA SER A 318 20.66 10.85 -41.39
C SER A 318 21.97 10.26 -41.95
N ASP A 319 22.90 9.86 -41.08
CA ASP A 319 24.16 9.22 -41.49
C ASP A 319 23.92 7.83 -42.07
N ALA A 320 23.08 7.03 -41.46
CA ALA A 320 22.70 5.70 -41.95
C ALA A 320 21.98 5.73 -43.32
N LEU A 321 21.11 6.72 -43.55
CA LEU A 321 20.48 6.94 -44.85
C LEU A 321 21.53 7.29 -45.94
N THR A 322 22.47 8.18 -45.61
CA THR A 322 23.52 8.62 -46.54
C THR A 322 24.45 7.47 -46.93
N ASN A 323 24.71 6.56 -45.99
CA ASN A 323 25.61 5.41 -46.19
C ASN A 323 24.88 4.10 -46.62
N GLY A 324 23.58 4.15 -46.88
CA GLY A 324 22.81 3.00 -47.37
C GLY A 324 22.76 1.82 -46.36
N LEU A 325 22.79 2.09 -45.08
CA LEU A 325 22.81 1.06 -44.01
C LEU A 325 21.46 0.42 -43.73
N TYR A 326 20.36 0.95 -44.30
CA TYR A 326 19.05 0.32 -44.19
C TYR A 326 18.87 -0.74 -45.28
N THR A 327 18.15 -1.80 -44.97
CA THR A 327 17.82 -2.83 -45.96
C THR A 327 16.90 -2.26 -47.05
N SER A 328 17.10 -2.68 -48.31
CA SER A 328 16.49 -2.12 -49.56
C SER A 328 14.95 -2.18 -49.66
N ASP A 329 14.26 -2.72 -48.64
CA ASP A 329 12.80 -2.76 -48.63
C ASP A 329 12.15 -1.50 -48.02
N ASP A 330 12.95 -0.46 -47.70
CA ASP A 330 12.49 0.73 -46.97
C ASP A 330 12.25 1.97 -47.85
N ASP A 331 12.33 1.85 -49.20
CA ASP A 331 12.24 2.99 -50.12
C ASP A 331 10.82 3.34 -50.61
N ASP A 332 9.78 2.78 -50.04
CA ASP A 332 8.38 3.17 -50.33
C ASP A 332 7.95 4.38 -49.48
N TRP A 333 8.04 5.56 -50.12
CA TRP A 333 7.46 6.83 -49.65
C TRP A 333 6.13 7.11 -50.33
#